data_e064caf63e1181c14bbc1b389c8ae1a7
#
_entry.id   e064caf63e1181c14bbc1b389c8ae1a7
#
_cell.length_a   1.000
_cell.length_b   1.000
_cell.length_c   1.000
_cell.angle_alpha   90.00
_cell.angle_beta   90.00
_cell.angle_gamma   90.00
#
_symmetry.space_group_name_H-M   'P 1'
#
loop_
_entity.id
_entity.type
_entity.pdbx_description
1 polymer ?
#
loop_
_entity_poly.entity_id
_entity_poly.type
_entity_poly.pdbx_seq_one_letter_code
_entity_poly.pdbx_strand_id
1 'polypeptide(L)'
;ATLIVVDEWAFLPNPEEAWSSIEPVADVGGRIIGLSTANGSGNFFHHLWTGATTGNNKFTSMFFPWSASEDRDESWYESKRVSMLSWQLAQEYPTTPEEAFVKSGNPVFDLDVLEALEARCYAGRTGYLHEVHPRVVEFRQ
;
A
#
# COMPACT_ATOMS: atom_id res chain seq x y z
N ALA A 1 -3.99 -21.65 22.73
CA ALA A 1 -3.86 -20.21 22.88
C ALA A 1 -5.17 -19.56 22.53
N THR A 2 -5.52 -18.50 23.23
CA THR A 2 -6.78 -17.77 23.00
C THR A 2 -6.58 -16.51 22.16
N LEU A 3 -5.37 -15.98 22.14
CA LEU A 3 -4.99 -14.79 21.38
C LEU A 3 -3.54 -14.86 20.94
N ILE A 4 -3.29 -14.59 19.67
CA ILE A 4 -1.97 -14.34 19.10
C ILE A 4 -1.95 -12.92 18.56
N VAL A 5 -0.88 -12.19 18.86
CA VAL A 5 -0.61 -10.86 18.31
C VAL A 5 0.64 -10.96 17.45
N VAL A 6 0.55 -10.60 16.20
CA VAL A 6 1.67 -10.51 15.26
C VAL A 6 1.94 -9.03 15.01
N ASP A 7 3.03 -8.55 15.55
CA ASP A 7 3.45 -7.17 15.42
C ASP A 7 4.42 -7.03 14.24
N GLU A 8 4.42 -5.86 13.58
CA GLU A 8 5.26 -5.54 12.42
C GLU A 8 5.19 -6.59 11.30
N TRP A 9 3.98 -7.10 11.02
CA TRP A 9 3.79 -8.22 10.11
C TRP A 9 4.29 -7.94 8.68
N ALA A 10 4.18 -6.69 8.20
CA ALA A 10 4.67 -6.29 6.88
C ALA A 10 6.21 -6.37 6.74
N PHE A 11 6.93 -6.47 7.87
CA PHE A 11 8.40 -6.50 7.92
C PHE A 11 8.98 -7.87 8.31
N LEU A 12 8.13 -8.86 8.55
CA LEU A 12 8.62 -10.22 8.84
C LEU A 12 9.36 -10.79 7.63
N PRO A 13 10.50 -11.46 7.85
CA PRO A 13 11.26 -12.08 6.76
C PRO A 13 10.49 -13.18 6.01
N ASN A 14 9.67 -13.96 6.70
CA ASN A 14 8.90 -15.09 6.16
C ASN A 14 7.45 -15.02 6.68
N PRO A 15 6.65 -14.03 6.24
CA PRO A 15 5.33 -13.77 6.80
C PRO A 15 4.32 -14.90 6.47
N GLU A 16 4.46 -15.59 5.34
CA GLU A 16 3.63 -16.73 4.95
C GLU A 16 3.88 -17.95 5.85
N GLU A 17 5.13 -18.19 6.20
CA GLU A 17 5.50 -19.29 7.11
C GLU A 17 4.98 -18.99 8.54
N ALA A 18 5.12 -17.76 8.99
CA ALA A 18 4.54 -17.34 10.25
C ALA A 18 3.02 -17.55 10.25
N TRP A 19 2.33 -17.14 9.18
CA TRP A 19 0.89 -17.37 9.02
C TRP A 19 0.53 -18.86 9.10
N SER A 20 1.18 -19.69 8.30
CA SER A 20 0.93 -21.15 8.29
C SER A 20 1.08 -21.79 9.66
N SER A 21 1.94 -21.23 10.50
CA SER A 21 2.18 -21.72 11.86
C SER A 21 1.09 -21.30 12.86
N ILE A 22 0.43 -20.15 12.64
CA ILE A 22 -0.56 -19.61 13.59
C ILE A 22 -2.01 -19.80 13.15
N GLU A 23 -2.28 -19.96 11.85
CA GLU A 23 -3.62 -20.16 11.31
C GLU A 23 -4.42 -21.25 12.02
N PRO A 24 -3.84 -22.45 12.34
CA PRO A 24 -4.58 -23.49 13.03
C PRO A 24 -5.12 -23.09 14.41
N VAL A 25 -4.57 -22.04 15.02
CA VAL A 25 -5.05 -21.53 16.31
C VAL A 25 -6.44 -20.86 16.13
N ALA A 26 -6.67 -20.19 14.99
CA ALA A 26 -7.97 -19.59 14.68
C ALA A 26 -9.05 -20.69 14.46
N ASP A 27 -8.70 -21.81 13.88
CA ASP A 27 -9.62 -22.92 13.60
C ASP A 27 -10.16 -23.59 14.88
N VAL A 28 -9.42 -23.52 15.98
CA VAL A 28 -9.86 -24.03 17.29
C VAL A 28 -10.43 -22.93 18.21
N GLY A 29 -10.92 -21.83 17.64
CA GLY A 29 -11.56 -20.73 18.35
C GLY A 29 -10.60 -19.71 18.97
N GLY A 30 -9.34 -19.73 18.60
CA GLY A 30 -8.38 -18.67 18.93
C GLY A 30 -8.64 -17.40 18.13
N ARG A 31 -8.05 -16.28 18.58
CA ARG A 31 -8.08 -15.00 17.90
C ARG A 31 -6.68 -14.59 17.48
N ILE A 32 -6.58 -13.95 16.31
CA ILE A 32 -5.33 -13.44 15.77
C ILE A 32 -5.50 -11.95 15.49
N ILE A 33 -4.57 -11.16 15.99
CA ILE A 33 -4.46 -9.73 15.68
C ILE A 33 -3.14 -9.55 14.94
N GLY A 34 -3.20 -9.08 13.69
CA GLY A 34 -2.04 -8.66 12.93
C GLY A 34 -1.98 -7.15 12.87
N LEU A 35 -0.87 -6.55 13.23
CA LEU A 35 -0.65 -5.11 13.13
C LEU A 35 0.70 -4.82 12.48
N SER A 36 0.76 -3.70 11.78
CA SER A 36 1.98 -3.21 11.16
C SER A 36 1.77 -1.81 10.60
N THR A 37 2.83 -1.03 10.44
CA THR A 37 2.85 0.00 9.41
C THR A 37 2.93 -0.68 8.03
N ALA A 38 2.55 0.03 6.97
CA ALA A 38 2.64 -0.51 5.62
C ALA A 38 4.11 -0.56 5.15
N ASN A 39 4.42 -1.53 4.30
CA ASN A 39 5.75 -1.69 3.70
C ASN A 39 5.62 -1.95 2.20
N GLY A 40 5.03 -1.00 1.49
CA GLY A 40 4.72 -1.12 0.06
C GLY A 40 3.54 -2.05 -0.24
N SER A 41 3.16 -2.10 -1.50
CA SER A 41 2.11 -2.97 -2.02
C SER A 41 2.66 -4.34 -2.44
N GLY A 42 1.80 -5.35 -2.50
CA GLY A 42 2.12 -6.69 -3.03
C GLY A 42 2.78 -7.65 -2.05
N ASN A 43 3.12 -7.24 -0.82
CA ASN A 43 3.60 -8.15 0.21
C ASN A 43 2.44 -8.91 0.89
N PHE A 44 2.78 -9.88 1.73
CA PHE A 44 1.80 -10.73 2.40
C PHE A 44 0.80 -9.94 3.28
N PHE A 45 1.28 -8.95 4.04
CA PHE A 45 0.40 -8.12 4.87
C PHE A 45 -0.59 -7.30 4.02
N HIS A 46 -0.14 -6.74 2.88
CA HIS A 46 -1.02 -6.08 1.93
C HIS A 46 -2.07 -7.04 1.35
N HIS A 47 -1.72 -8.30 1.07
CA HIS A 47 -2.69 -9.32 0.64
C HIS A 47 -3.73 -9.62 1.71
N LEU A 48 -3.32 -9.74 2.98
CA LEU A 48 -4.25 -9.90 4.10
C LEU A 48 -5.19 -8.71 4.24
N TRP A 49 -4.66 -7.49 4.14
CA TRP A 49 -5.44 -6.25 4.18
C TRP A 49 -6.46 -6.19 3.06
N THR A 50 -6.03 -6.43 1.82
CA THR A 50 -6.91 -6.42 0.65
C THR A 50 -7.99 -7.50 0.76
N GLY A 51 -7.63 -8.70 1.21
CA GLY A 51 -8.60 -9.76 1.48
C GLY A 51 -9.63 -9.38 2.53
N ALA A 52 -9.22 -8.68 3.59
CA ALA A 52 -10.11 -8.21 4.64
C ALA A 52 -11.07 -7.12 4.16
N THR A 53 -10.58 -6.15 3.39
CA THR A 53 -11.42 -5.05 2.86
C THR A 53 -12.41 -5.52 1.80
N THR A 54 -12.07 -6.56 1.04
CA THR A 54 -12.94 -7.13 -0.01
C THR A 54 -13.80 -8.31 0.47
N GLY A 55 -13.65 -8.73 1.74
CA GLY A 55 -14.37 -9.88 2.29
C GLY A 55 -13.87 -11.24 1.80
N ASN A 56 -12.67 -11.32 1.25
CA ASN A 56 -12.08 -12.54 0.71
C ASN A 56 -11.29 -13.36 1.76
N ASN A 57 -11.19 -12.87 2.99
CA ASN A 57 -10.65 -13.61 4.13
C ASN A 57 -11.49 -13.36 5.39
N LYS A 58 -11.14 -14.01 6.50
CA LYS A 58 -11.88 -13.91 7.77
C LYS A 58 -11.44 -12.72 8.66
N PHE A 59 -10.47 -11.92 8.22
CA PHE A 59 -10.02 -10.77 8.99
C PHE A 59 -11.00 -9.59 8.84
N THR A 60 -11.01 -8.75 9.87
CA THR A 60 -11.61 -7.42 9.82
C THR A 60 -10.49 -6.39 9.75
N SER A 61 -10.49 -5.58 8.70
CA SER A 61 -9.50 -4.51 8.55
C SER A 61 -9.82 -3.34 9.48
N MET A 62 -8.78 -2.78 10.08
CA MET A 62 -8.85 -1.60 10.91
C MET A 62 -7.66 -0.69 10.59
N PHE A 63 -7.94 0.56 10.28
CA PHE A 63 -6.93 1.55 9.92
C PHE A 63 -6.94 2.70 10.90
N PHE A 64 -5.77 3.15 11.30
CA PHE A 64 -5.56 4.30 12.17
C PHE A 64 -4.73 5.34 11.42
N PRO A 65 -5.33 6.43 10.92
CA PRO A 65 -4.59 7.51 10.32
C PRO A 65 -3.75 8.26 11.37
N TRP A 66 -2.79 9.06 10.92
CA TRP A 66 -1.98 9.88 11.82
C TRP A 66 -2.82 10.75 12.76
N SER A 67 -3.99 11.21 12.29
CA SER A 67 -4.93 12.06 13.04
C SER A 67 -5.77 11.30 14.07
N ALA A 68 -5.61 9.98 14.20
CA ALA A 68 -6.32 9.20 15.22
C ALA A 68 -5.81 9.47 16.63
N SER A 69 -4.64 10.06 16.79
CA SER A 69 -4.10 10.50 18.08
C SER A 69 -4.52 11.94 18.38
N GLU A 70 -5.11 12.17 19.55
CA GLU A 70 -5.56 13.52 19.99
C GLU A 70 -4.40 14.52 20.13
N ASP A 71 -3.17 14.04 20.32
CA ASP A 71 -1.97 14.87 20.44
C ASP A 71 -1.38 15.32 19.09
N ARG A 72 -2.02 14.94 17.97
CA ARG A 72 -1.54 15.22 16.61
C ARG A 72 -2.52 16.10 15.87
N ASP A 73 -2.14 17.35 15.68
CA ASP A 73 -2.86 18.33 14.86
C ASP A 73 -2.18 18.53 13.49
N GLU A 74 -2.78 19.36 12.64
CA GLU A 74 -2.25 19.69 11.32
C GLU A 74 -0.86 20.33 11.39
N SER A 75 -0.60 21.14 12.42
CA SER A 75 0.71 21.77 12.64
C SER A 75 1.78 20.73 12.94
N TRP A 76 1.43 19.73 13.74
CA TRP A 76 2.30 18.59 14.02
C TRP A 76 2.60 17.82 12.72
N TYR A 77 1.57 17.50 11.94
CA TYR A 77 1.73 16.76 10.68
C TYR A 77 2.60 17.52 9.66
N GLU A 78 2.37 18.83 9.50
CA GLU A 78 3.17 19.67 8.62
C GLU A 78 4.65 19.70 9.05
N SER A 79 4.94 19.70 10.35
CA SER A 79 6.33 19.60 10.85
C SER A 79 7.01 18.30 10.44
N LYS A 80 6.25 17.20 10.39
CA LYS A 80 6.76 15.89 9.92
C LYS A 80 6.99 15.91 8.41
N ARG A 81 6.07 16.49 7.65
CA ARG A 81 6.15 16.62 6.20
C ARG A 81 7.42 17.36 5.75
N VAL A 82 7.84 18.36 6.50
CA VAL A 82 9.09 19.11 6.20
C VAL A 82 10.35 18.32 6.57
N SER A 83 10.27 17.41 7.56
CA SER A 83 11.44 16.73 8.12
C SER A 83 11.66 15.31 7.61
N MET A 84 10.69 14.72 6.91
CA MET A 84 10.72 13.33 6.45
C MET A 84 10.65 13.26 4.93
N LEU A 85 11.16 12.17 4.36
CA LEU A 85 10.91 11.85 2.95
C LEU A 85 9.44 11.46 2.76
N SER A 86 8.85 11.76 1.61
CA SER A 86 7.43 11.51 1.32
C SER A 86 7.00 10.06 1.56
N TRP A 87 7.82 9.10 1.14
CA TRP A 87 7.55 7.67 1.37
C TRP A 87 7.61 7.26 2.84
N GLN A 88 8.54 7.87 3.63
CA GLN A 88 8.60 7.62 5.07
C GLN A 88 7.39 8.20 5.79
N LEU A 89 6.97 9.40 5.40
CA LEU A 89 5.78 10.04 5.95
C LEU A 89 4.53 9.18 5.68
N ALA A 90 4.38 8.70 4.45
CA ALA A 90 3.27 7.83 4.06
C ALA A 90 3.28 6.48 4.77
N GLN A 91 4.45 5.95 5.12
CA GLN A 91 4.59 4.71 5.87
C GLN A 91 4.21 4.87 7.34
N GLU A 92 4.74 5.91 7.99
CA GLU A 92 4.64 6.08 9.45
C GLU A 92 3.39 6.87 9.87
N TYR A 93 2.95 7.81 9.02
CA TYR A 93 1.87 8.76 9.32
C TYR A 93 0.89 8.92 8.15
N PRO A 94 0.35 7.82 7.61
CA PRO A 94 -0.55 7.91 6.47
C PRO A 94 -1.89 8.55 6.84
N THR A 95 -2.51 9.19 5.85
CA THR A 95 -3.86 9.73 5.95
C THR A 95 -4.90 8.70 5.54
N THR A 96 -4.57 7.87 4.55
CA THR A 96 -5.45 6.81 4.04
C THR A 96 -4.71 5.48 3.89
N PRO A 97 -5.42 4.34 3.85
CA PRO A 97 -4.81 3.04 3.58
C PRO A 97 -4.09 2.99 2.22
N GLU A 98 -4.68 3.60 1.20
CA GLU A 98 -4.12 3.65 -0.16
C GLU A 98 -2.78 4.38 -0.14
N GLU A 99 -2.71 5.53 0.53
CA GLU A 99 -1.45 6.26 0.69
C GLU A 99 -0.41 5.39 1.40
N ALA A 100 -0.80 4.72 2.49
CA ALA A 100 0.09 3.86 3.25
C ALA A 100 0.72 2.77 2.38
N PHE A 101 -0.07 2.06 1.56
CA PHE A 101 0.44 0.94 0.77
C PHE A 101 1.10 1.36 -0.55
N VAL A 102 0.60 2.39 -1.21
CA VAL A 102 1.13 2.81 -2.52
C VAL A 102 2.42 3.61 -2.36
N LYS A 103 2.49 4.50 -1.37
CA LYS A 103 3.63 5.41 -1.18
C LYS A 103 4.70 4.89 -0.21
N SER A 104 4.41 3.84 0.58
CA SER A 104 5.37 3.27 1.52
C SER A 104 6.33 2.27 0.85
N GLY A 105 7.34 1.87 1.59
CA GLY A 105 8.42 1.01 1.09
C GLY A 105 9.58 1.85 0.54
N ASN A 106 10.48 1.20 -0.18
CA ASN A 106 11.64 1.87 -0.80
C ASN A 106 11.43 1.94 -2.34
N PRO A 107 10.69 2.92 -2.85
CA PRO A 107 10.38 3.01 -4.27
C PRO A 107 11.63 3.26 -5.09
N VAL A 108 11.74 2.59 -6.24
CA VAL A 108 12.85 2.78 -7.18
C VAL A 108 12.82 4.16 -7.84
N PHE A 109 11.62 4.69 -8.03
CA PHE A 109 11.39 6.01 -8.60
C PHE A 109 10.84 6.97 -7.55
N ASP A 110 11.20 8.24 -7.68
CA ASP A 110 10.63 9.31 -6.86
C ASP A 110 9.12 9.44 -7.14
N LEU A 111 8.33 9.22 -6.10
CA LEU A 111 6.86 9.19 -6.21
C LEU A 111 6.28 10.58 -6.50
N ASP A 112 6.89 11.65 -5.99
CA ASP A 112 6.42 13.02 -6.24
C ASP A 112 6.66 13.38 -7.72
N VAL A 113 7.76 12.87 -8.31
CA VAL A 113 8.02 12.99 -9.76
C VAL A 113 6.99 12.18 -10.56
N LEU A 114 6.66 10.96 -10.12
CA LEU A 114 5.66 10.14 -10.81
C LEU A 114 4.27 10.79 -10.77
N GLU A 115 3.82 11.32 -9.63
CA GLU A 115 2.56 12.07 -9.52
C GLU A 115 2.54 13.29 -10.43
N ALA A 116 3.64 14.06 -10.47
CA ALA A 116 3.75 15.20 -11.37
C ALA A 116 3.72 14.81 -12.86
N LEU A 117 4.25 13.65 -13.21
CA LEU A 117 4.16 13.11 -14.56
C LEU A 117 2.75 12.61 -14.87
N GLU A 118 2.11 11.89 -13.94
CA GLU A 118 0.73 11.40 -14.10
C GLU A 118 -0.26 12.55 -14.31
N ALA A 119 -0.13 13.64 -13.55
CA ALA A 119 -0.95 14.84 -13.71
C ALA A 119 -0.82 15.49 -15.11
N ARG A 120 0.24 15.18 -15.84
CA ARG A 120 0.49 15.65 -17.22
C ARG A 120 0.08 14.63 -18.28
N CYS A 121 -0.30 13.43 -17.87
CA CYS A 121 -0.78 12.40 -18.78
C CYS A 121 -2.15 12.78 -19.34
N TYR A 122 -2.37 12.44 -20.60
CA TYR A 122 -3.66 12.56 -21.26
C TYR A 122 -4.03 11.21 -21.89
N ALA A 123 -5.31 11.03 -22.16
CA ALA A 123 -5.79 9.81 -22.80
C ALA A 123 -5.06 9.61 -24.13
N GLY A 124 -4.47 8.45 -24.32
CA GLY A 124 -3.82 8.08 -25.57
C GLY A 124 -4.82 8.07 -26.72
N ARG A 125 -4.35 8.39 -27.91
CA ARG A 125 -5.17 8.25 -29.12
C ARG A 125 -5.23 6.79 -29.51
N THR A 126 -6.44 6.28 -29.74
CA THR A 126 -6.65 4.93 -30.25
C THR A 126 -6.73 4.99 -31.77
N GLY A 127 -5.99 4.13 -32.46
CA GLY A 127 -5.97 4.08 -33.92
C GLY A 127 -5.06 2.94 -34.38
N TYR A 128 -4.76 2.95 -35.65
CA TYR A 128 -3.87 1.96 -36.27
C TYR A 128 -2.78 2.63 -37.10
N LEU A 129 -1.65 1.94 -37.24
CA LEU A 129 -0.57 2.37 -38.11
C LEU A 129 -0.84 1.86 -39.52
N HIS A 130 -0.86 2.78 -40.48
CA HIS A 130 -1.03 2.48 -41.92
C HIS A 130 0.30 2.74 -42.63
N GLU A 131 0.80 1.73 -43.35
CA GLU A 131 1.97 1.90 -44.17
C GLU A 131 1.57 2.62 -45.49
N VAL A 132 2.06 3.83 -45.62
CA VAL A 132 1.78 4.65 -46.83
C VAL A 132 2.89 4.53 -47.86
N HIS A 133 4.10 4.10 -47.44
CA HIS A 133 5.25 3.85 -48.30
C HIS A 133 6.21 2.92 -47.60
N PRO A 134 7.06 2.12 -48.27
CA PRO A 134 8.07 1.31 -47.57
C PRO A 134 8.88 2.12 -46.56
N ARG A 135 8.83 1.70 -45.27
CA ARG A 135 9.45 2.36 -44.11
C ARG A 135 8.80 3.67 -43.64
N VAL A 136 7.64 4.04 -44.14
CA VAL A 136 6.87 5.19 -43.70
C VAL A 136 5.50 4.73 -43.24
N VAL A 137 5.22 4.95 -41.96
CA VAL A 137 3.91 4.65 -41.35
C VAL A 137 3.24 5.93 -40.89
N GLU A 138 1.93 5.99 -41.08
CA GLU A 138 1.08 7.07 -40.63
C GLU A 138 0.10 6.53 -39.58
N PHE A 139 -0.09 7.28 -38.50
CA PHE A 139 -1.09 6.95 -37.49
C PHE A 139 -2.45 7.48 -37.95
N ARG A 140 -3.46 6.60 -38.02
CA ARG A 140 -4.85 6.94 -38.33
C ARG A 140 -5.76 6.61 -37.17
N GLN A 141 -6.66 7.52 -36.84
CA GLN A 141 -7.73 7.34 -35.88
C GLN A 141 -8.94 6.67 -36.51
#